data_526219a8f813dd3ebb606c306950f662
#
_entry.id   526219a8f813dd3ebb606c306950f662
#
_cell.length_a   1.000
_cell.length_b   1.000
_cell.length_c   1.000
_cell.angle_alpha   90.00
_cell.angle_beta   90.00
_cell.angle_gamma   90.00
#
_symmetry.space_group_name_H-M   'P 1'
#
loop_
_entity.id
_entity.type
_entity.pdbx_description
1 polymer ?
#
loop_
_entity_poly.entity_id
_entity_poly.type
_entity_poly.pdbx_seq_one_letter_code
_entity_poly.pdbx_strand_id
1 'polypeptide(L)'
;MLGDPVLTKRLGLAVARRRGLVCLSSTQLSGPLFNHVTGYGTFAVASPVAIDSVIRHYEHIGVPARIEVIHPAVRASDVRLLERSGFRRVRVVFQVNVRASAAPPRTREVPGLRIERARRADAVRYAKLATRGFGGGRSVIARVFERGWVRQLGRGTRAVAFIGSIDGVAAATGVLLRGTAVAGLYSGSVLPRFRGRGIQNAMIAARLVEGWRRGHRVFYSMTDLESMASMRNLKDEGFRKRFEVHLYERKV
;
A
#
# COMPACT_ATOMS: atom_id res chain seq x y z
N MET A 1 1.00 -9.48 -3.07
CA MET A 1 1.97 -10.12 -2.17
C MET A 1 2.03 -11.65 -2.30
N LEU A 2 0.93 -12.35 -2.48
CA LEU A 2 0.91 -13.83 -2.60
C LEU A 2 1.32 -14.29 -4.00
N GLY A 3 2.49 -13.88 -4.44
CA GLY A 3 2.90 -14.05 -5.83
C GLY A 3 3.79 -15.24 -6.12
N ASP A 4 4.58 -15.69 -5.15
CA ASP A 4 5.51 -16.79 -5.30
C ASP A 4 5.03 -18.00 -4.47
N PRO A 5 4.62 -19.11 -5.09
CA PRO A 5 4.08 -20.26 -4.37
C PRO A 5 5.06 -20.84 -3.33
N VAL A 6 6.35 -20.91 -3.67
CA VAL A 6 7.38 -21.44 -2.77
C VAL A 6 7.54 -20.54 -1.55
N LEU A 7 7.67 -19.23 -1.77
CA LEU A 7 7.82 -18.27 -0.69
C LEU A 7 6.53 -18.14 0.15
N THR A 8 5.37 -18.17 -0.51
CA THR A 8 4.06 -18.17 0.15
C THR A 8 3.92 -19.37 1.07
N LYS A 9 4.25 -20.59 0.60
CA LYS A 9 4.22 -21.81 1.39
C LYS A 9 5.25 -21.74 2.55
N ARG A 10 6.49 -21.35 2.26
CA ARG A 10 7.58 -21.26 3.25
C ARG A 10 7.26 -20.29 4.39
N LEU A 11 6.57 -19.19 4.11
CA LEU A 11 6.21 -18.17 5.10
C LEU A 11 4.81 -18.38 5.69
N GLY A 12 4.09 -19.41 5.26
CA GLY A 12 2.72 -19.65 5.68
C GLY A 12 1.79 -18.48 5.37
N LEU A 13 2.06 -17.76 4.23
CA LEU A 13 1.23 -16.62 3.84
C LEU A 13 -0.10 -17.10 3.28
N ALA A 14 -1.20 -16.59 3.83
CA ALA A 14 -2.55 -16.88 3.36
C ALA A 14 -3.42 -15.64 3.30
N VAL A 15 -4.42 -15.68 2.40
CA VAL A 15 -5.54 -14.74 2.39
C VAL A 15 -6.82 -15.53 2.54
N ALA A 16 -7.57 -15.26 3.59
CA ALA A 16 -8.88 -15.85 3.82
C ALA A 16 -9.95 -14.77 3.80
N ARG A 17 -11.17 -15.17 3.39
CA ARG A 17 -12.37 -14.34 3.55
C ARG A 17 -13.20 -14.87 4.70
N ARG A 18 -13.55 -13.99 5.63
CA ARG A 18 -14.38 -14.31 6.81
C ARG A 18 -15.49 -13.27 6.91
N ARG A 19 -16.75 -13.66 6.65
CA ARG A 19 -17.92 -12.77 6.75
C ARG A 19 -17.73 -11.43 5.99
N GLY A 20 -17.15 -11.49 4.78
CA GLY A 20 -16.84 -10.30 3.96
C GLY A 20 -15.52 -9.60 4.31
N LEU A 21 -14.93 -9.89 5.45
CA LEU A 21 -13.61 -9.41 5.85
C LEU A 21 -12.50 -10.13 5.09
N VAL A 22 -11.41 -9.43 4.81
CA VAL A 22 -10.21 -10.01 4.20
C VAL A 22 -9.13 -10.14 5.27
N CYS A 23 -8.80 -11.38 5.62
CA CYS A 23 -7.77 -11.74 6.60
C CYS A 23 -6.48 -12.09 5.86
N LEU A 24 -5.43 -11.31 6.08
CA LEU A 24 -4.07 -11.66 5.69
C LEU A 24 -3.38 -12.31 6.88
N SER A 25 -2.75 -13.46 6.67
CA SER A 25 -2.06 -14.18 7.74
C SER A 25 -0.73 -14.76 7.30
N SER A 26 0.16 -14.95 8.28
CA SER A 26 1.43 -15.65 8.14
C SER A 26 1.72 -16.41 9.43
N THR A 27 2.10 -17.67 9.30
CA THR A 27 2.54 -18.49 10.45
C THR A 27 4.01 -18.27 10.80
N GLN A 28 4.79 -17.63 9.94
CA GLN A 28 6.23 -17.41 10.12
C GLN A 28 6.61 -15.96 10.39
N LEU A 29 5.69 -15.03 10.15
CA LEU A 29 5.92 -13.59 10.30
C LEU A 29 4.83 -13.02 11.20
N SER A 30 5.14 -12.71 12.44
CA SER A 30 4.15 -12.26 13.45
C SER A 30 3.72 -10.79 13.33
N GLY A 31 4.42 -10.00 12.52
CA GLY A 31 4.19 -8.56 12.40
C GLY A 31 2.84 -8.18 11.75
N PRO A 32 2.34 -6.96 12.01
CA PRO A 32 1.06 -6.48 11.49
C PRO A 32 1.01 -6.38 9.97
N LEU A 33 2.15 -6.25 9.29
CA LEU A 33 2.21 -6.22 7.83
C LEU A 33 1.67 -7.49 7.18
N PHE A 34 1.78 -8.63 7.87
CA PHE A 34 1.40 -9.95 7.37
C PHE A 34 0.25 -10.60 8.15
N ASN A 35 -0.20 -9.97 9.23
CA ASN A 35 -1.28 -10.49 10.08
C ASN A 35 -2.21 -9.34 10.44
N HIS A 36 -3.19 -9.11 9.58
CA HIS A 36 -4.22 -8.11 9.80
C HIS A 36 -5.47 -8.38 8.96
N VAL A 37 -6.55 -7.76 9.35
CA VAL A 37 -7.85 -7.81 8.68
C VAL A 37 -8.19 -6.44 8.11
N THR A 38 -8.71 -6.43 6.90
CA THR A 38 -9.24 -5.21 6.28
C THR A 38 -10.72 -5.35 5.93
N GLY A 39 -11.41 -4.20 5.80
CA GLY A 39 -12.82 -4.14 5.39
C GLY A 39 -13.82 -4.00 6.52
N TYR A 40 -13.40 -3.99 7.77
CA TYR A 40 -14.27 -3.84 8.94
C TYR A 40 -15.03 -2.51 8.93
N GLY A 41 -16.37 -2.60 9.05
CA GLY A 41 -17.25 -1.44 9.07
C GLY A 41 -17.30 -0.64 7.76
N THR A 42 -16.67 -1.16 6.68
CA THR A 42 -16.66 -0.53 5.34
C THR A 42 -17.21 -1.49 4.28
N PHE A 43 -16.45 -2.52 3.92
CA PHE A 43 -16.89 -3.54 2.95
C PHE A 43 -17.66 -4.69 3.62
N ALA A 44 -17.43 -4.92 4.91
CA ALA A 44 -18.13 -5.91 5.70
C ALA A 44 -18.86 -5.23 6.85
N VAL A 45 -20.07 -5.70 7.14
CA VAL A 45 -20.87 -5.22 8.27
C VAL A 45 -20.15 -5.58 9.56
N ALA A 46 -19.99 -4.59 10.45
CA ALA A 46 -19.49 -4.82 11.78
C ALA A 46 -20.53 -5.60 12.61
N SER A 47 -20.16 -6.77 13.11
CA SER A 47 -21.03 -7.60 13.94
C SER A 47 -20.21 -8.49 14.89
N PRO A 48 -20.78 -8.92 16.03
CA PRO A 48 -20.13 -9.85 16.93
C PRO A 48 -19.65 -11.12 16.20
N VAL A 49 -20.50 -11.70 15.35
CA VAL A 49 -20.17 -12.92 14.58
C VAL A 49 -18.99 -12.71 13.65
N ALA A 50 -18.87 -11.53 13.01
CA ALA A 50 -17.73 -11.23 12.16
C ALA A 50 -16.44 -11.11 12.99
N ILE A 51 -16.49 -10.44 14.14
CA ILE A 51 -15.36 -10.29 15.06
C ILE A 51 -14.91 -11.65 15.59
N ASP A 52 -15.85 -12.49 16.07
CA ASP A 52 -15.54 -13.84 16.57
C ASP A 52 -14.90 -14.72 15.49
N SER A 53 -15.34 -14.59 14.25
CA SER A 53 -14.73 -15.33 13.12
C SER A 53 -13.28 -14.92 12.85
N VAL A 54 -12.94 -13.65 13.09
CA VAL A 54 -11.57 -13.14 13.04
C VAL A 54 -10.75 -13.65 14.21
N ILE A 55 -11.29 -13.56 15.42
CA ILE A 55 -10.61 -14.03 16.64
C ILE A 55 -10.22 -15.49 16.48
N ARG A 56 -11.18 -16.37 16.19
CA ARG A 56 -10.91 -17.81 15.97
C ARG A 56 -9.91 -18.08 14.87
N HIS A 57 -9.91 -17.28 13.79
CA HIS A 57 -8.94 -17.43 12.70
C HIS A 57 -7.52 -17.19 13.18
N TYR A 58 -7.27 -16.13 13.96
CA TYR A 58 -5.93 -15.78 14.43
C TYR A 58 -5.49 -16.59 15.65
N GLU A 59 -6.40 -16.99 16.52
CA GLU A 59 -6.15 -17.96 17.61
C GLU A 59 -5.66 -19.30 17.05
N HIS A 60 -6.31 -19.81 15.99
CA HIS A 60 -5.90 -21.07 15.34
C HIS A 60 -4.46 -21.04 14.80
N ILE A 61 -3.98 -19.89 14.38
CA ILE A 61 -2.61 -19.74 13.85
C ILE A 61 -1.63 -19.19 14.90
N GLY A 62 -2.06 -18.94 16.13
CA GLY A 62 -1.21 -18.53 17.25
C GLY A 62 -0.62 -17.13 17.14
N VAL A 63 -1.32 -16.19 16.49
CA VAL A 63 -0.87 -14.80 16.36
C VAL A 63 -1.95 -13.82 16.79
N PRO A 64 -1.60 -12.61 17.28
CA PRO A 64 -2.59 -11.61 17.67
C PRO A 64 -3.55 -11.27 16.55
N ALA A 65 -4.84 -11.18 16.86
CA ALA A 65 -5.85 -10.69 15.93
C ALA A 65 -5.73 -9.19 15.77
N ARG A 66 -5.59 -8.72 14.53
CA ARG A 66 -5.45 -7.29 14.21
C ARG A 66 -6.47 -6.87 13.17
N ILE A 67 -7.14 -5.76 13.42
CA ILE A 67 -8.15 -5.20 12.52
C ILE A 67 -7.76 -3.76 12.18
N GLU A 68 -7.73 -3.46 10.88
CA GLU A 68 -7.59 -2.10 10.39
C GLU A 68 -8.96 -1.40 10.35
N VAL A 69 -9.04 -0.25 11.00
CA VAL A 69 -10.23 0.61 11.04
C VAL A 69 -9.92 1.91 10.31
N ILE A 70 -10.71 2.23 9.31
CA ILE A 70 -10.57 3.49 8.53
C ILE A 70 -11.36 4.59 9.22
N HIS A 71 -10.68 5.47 9.92
CA HIS A 71 -11.28 6.59 10.64
C HIS A 71 -11.31 7.87 9.76
N PRO A 72 -12.43 8.62 9.71
CA PRO A 72 -13.72 8.41 10.37
C PRO A 72 -14.77 7.63 9.55
N ALA A 73 -14.36 6.85 8.53
CA ALA A 73 -15.30 6.13 7.67
C ALA A 73 -16.08 5.04 8.42
N VAL A 74 -15.48 4.43 9.43
CA VAL A 74 -16.15 3.43 10.30
C VAL A 74 -16.92 4.17 11.41
N ARG A 75 -18.17 3.76 11.64
CA ARG A 75 -19.04 4.38 12.65
C ARG A 75 -18.49 4.19 14.07
N ALA A 76 -18.70 5.16 14.93
CA ALA A 76 -18.27 5.10 16.33
C ALA A 76 -18.90 3.91 17.09
N SER A 77 -20.14 3.52 16.75
CA SER A 77 -20.78 2.31 17.31
C SER A 77 -20.03 1.04 16.99
N ASP A 78 -19.51 0.93 15.77
CA ASP A 78 -18.77 -0.23 15.29
C ASP A 78 -17.37 -0.31 15.95
N VAL A 79 -16.74 0.86 16.16
CA VAL A 79 -15.51 0.94 16.95
C VAL A 79 -15.74 0.48 18.39
N ARG A 80 -16.80 0.98 19.05
CA ARG A 80 -17.16 0.53 20.40
C ARG A 80 -17.46 -0.97 20.48
N LEU A 81 -18.09 -1.54 19.45
CA LEU A 81 -18.31 -2.98 19.36
C LEU A 81 -16.97 -3.75 19.36
N LEU A 82 -16.00 -3.28 18.55
CA LEU A 82 -14.67 -3.87 18.49
C LEU A 82 -13.96 -3.79 19.86
N GLU A 83 -14.03 -2.63 20.53
CA GLU A 83 -13.42 -2.43 21.84
C GLU A 83 -14.05 -3.32 22.94
N ARG A 84 -15.39 -3.47 22.94
CA ARG A 84 -16.07 -4.42 23.82
C ARG A 84 -15.70 -5.88 23.57
N SER A 85 -15.28 -6.22 22.34
CA SER A 85 -14.76 -7.54 21.97
C SER A 85 -13.29 -7.76 22.36
N GLY A 86 -12.71 -6.85 23.17
CA GLY A 86 -11.36 -6.97 23.71
C GLY A 86 -10.25 -6.38 22.82
N PHE A 87 -10.59 -5.77 21.71
CA PHE A 87 -9.59 -5.07 20.90
C PHE A 87 -9.22 -3.72 21.50
N ARG A 88 -7.95 -3.34 21.37
CA ARG A 88 -7.45 -2.02 21.79
C ARG A 88 -6.72 -1.37 20.63
N ARG A 89 -6.89 -0.06 20.47
CA ARG A 89 -6.13 0.71 19.48
C ARG A 89 -4.64 0.71 19.85
N VAL A 90 -3.82 0.20 18.97
CA VAL A 90 -2.36 0.13 19.15
C VAL A 90 -1.69 1.37 18.60
N ARG A 91 -2.01 1.71 17.34
CA ARG A 91 -1.41 2.86 16.66
C ARG A 91 -2.24 3.31 15.46
N VAL A 92 -1.96 4.50 14.96
CA VAL A 92 -2.30 4.92 13.61
C VAL A 92 -1.20 4.41 12.67
N VAL A 93 -1.57 3.64 11.64
CA VAL A 93 -0.61 3.00 10.73
C VAL A 93 -0.33 3.89 9.54
N PHE A 94 -1.41 4.39 8.91
CA PHE A 94 -1.32 5.18 7.69
C PHE A 94 -2.23 6.40 7.73
N GLN A 95 -1.77 7.45 7.05
CA GLN A 95 -2.62 8.55 6.59
C GLN A 95 -3.04 8.26 5.15
N VAL A 96 -4.35 8.33 4.88
CA VAL A 96 -4.89 8.21 3.52
C VAL A 96 -5.15 9.62 2.97
N ASN A 97 -4.42 9.95 1.93
CA ASN A 97 -4.50 11.22 1.25
C ASN A 97 -5.27 11.04 -0.06
N VAL A 98 -6.16 11.98 -0.36
CA VAL A 98 -7.02 11.96 -1.54
C VAL A 98 -6.84 13.25 -2.32
N ARG A 99 -6.80 13.14 -3.64
CA ARG A 99 -6.87 14.24 -4.59
C ARG A 99 -8.00 14.00 -5.57
N ALA A 100 -8.94 14.94 -5.66
CA ALA A 100 -9.86 15.08 -6.78
C ALA A 100 -9.26 16.06 -7.79
N SER A 101 -9.33 15.74 -9.08
CA SER A 101 -8.74 16.53 -10.16
C SER A 101 -9.83 16.95 -11.14
N ALA A 102 -10.15 18.22 -11.18
CA ALA A 102 -11.10 18.80 -12.15
C ALA A 102 -10.43 19.11 -13.50
N ALA A 103 -9.10 19.29 -13.49
CA ALA A 103 -8.30 19.60 -14.67
C ALA A 103 -7.14 18.59 -14.81
N PRO A 104 -6.54 18.45 -16.02
CA PRO A 104 -5.37 17.60 -16.22
C PRO A 104 -4.24 17.95 -15.25
N PRO A 105 -3.63 16.96 -14.59
CA PRO A 105 -2.46 17.22 -13.77
C PRO A 105 -1.30 17.75 -14.59
N ARG A 106 -0.57 18.71 -14.02
CA ARG A 106 0.63 19.25 -14.66
C ARG A 106 1.78 18.25 -14.57
N THR A 107 2.58 18.17 -15.62
CA THR A 107 3.87 17.49 -15.58
C THR A 107 4.86 18.31 -14.74
N ARG A 108 5.83 17.65 -14.13
CA ARG A 108 6.96 18.30 -13.47
C ARG A 108 8.24 17.92 -14.17
N GLU A 109 8.97 18.91 -14.60
CA GLU A 109 10.28 18.73 -15.18
C GLU A 109 11.36 18.74 -14.10
N VAL A 110 12.30 17.84 -14.22
CA VAL A 110 13.52 17.76 -13.40
C VAL A 110 14.66 17.51 -14.36
N PRO A 111 15.72 18.33 -14.36
CA PRO A 111 16.84 18.16 -15.28
C PRO A 111 17.42 16.74 -15.26
N GLY A 112 17.63 16.18 -16.46
CA GLY A 112 18.15 14.81 -16.63
C GLY A 112 17.17 13.68 -16.27
N LEU A 113 15.96 13.98 -15.77
CA LEU A 113 14.98 12.96 -15.40
C LEU A 113 14.17 12.48 -16.59
N ARG A 114 14.22 11.17 -16.84
CA ARG A 114 13.35 10.46 -17.75
C ARG A 114 12.46 9.49 -16.96
N ILE A 115 11.15 9.56 -17.16
CA ILE A 115 10.18 8.67 -16.51
C ILE A 115 9.52 7.80 -17.57
N GLU A 116 9.65 6.49 -17.42
CA GLU A 116 9.13 5.51 -18.35
C GLU A 116 8.24 4.48 -17.66
N ARG A 117 7.28 3.91 -18.39
CA ARG A 117 6.54 2.75 -17.90
C ARG A 117 7.46 1.53 -17.91
N ALA A 118 7.52 0.85 -16.77
CA ALA A 118 8.21 -0.42 -16.66
C ALA A 118 7.44 -1.49 -17.45
N ARG A 119 8.15 -2.22 -18.31
CA ARG A 119 7.63 -3.35 -19.07
C ARG A 119 7.82 -4.63 -18.28
N ARG A 120 7.26 -5.73 -18.75
CA ARG A 120 7.45 -7.06 -18.16
C ARG A 120 8.93 -7.44 -18.03
N ALA A 121 9.73 -7.10 -19.02
CA ALA A 121 11.18 -7.32 -19.01
C ALA A 121 11.90 -6.54 -17.89
N ASP A 122 11.34 -5.42 -17.45
CA ASP A 122 11.91 -4.58 -16.38
C ASP A 122 11.54 -5.07 -14.98
N ALA A 123 10.75 -6.13 -14.83
CA ALA A 123 10.15 -6.51 -13.56
C ALA A 123 11.19 -6.74 -12.46
N VAL A 124 12.28 -7.45 -12.77
CA VAL A 124 13.38 -7.71 -11.81
C VAL A 124 14.11 -6.40 -11.45
N ARG A 125 14.43 -5.58 -12.46
CA ARG A 125 15.08 -4.27 -12.27
C ARG A 125 14.21 -3.36 -11.40
N TYR A 126 12.92 -3.27 -11.71
CA TYR A 126 11.95 -2.51 -10.96
C TYR A 126 11.88 -2.97 -9.50
N ALA A 127 11.74 -4.28 -9.27
CA ALA A 127 11.61 -4.86 -7.94
C ALA A 127 12.82 -4.54 -7.05
N LYS A 128 14.03 -4.75 -7.58
CA LYS A 128 15.29 -4.42 -6.87
C LYS A 128 15.40 -2.92 -6.56
N LEU A 129 15.03 -2.06 -7.51
CA LEU A 129 15.07 -0.61 -7.35
C LEU A 129 14.07 -0.15 -6.28
N ALA A 130 12.83 -0.63 -6.33
CA ALA A 130 11.80 -0.33 -5.34
C ALA A 130 12.25 -0.74 -3.93
N THR A 131 12.72 -1.98 -3.76
CA THR A 131 13.19 -2.48 -2.47
C THR A 131 14.32 -1.64 -1.89
N ARG A 132 15.31 -1.27 -2.72
CA ARG A 132 16.42 -0.40 -2.31
C ARG A 132 15.94 0.99 -1.91
N GLY A 133 14.98 1.55 -2.64
CA GLY A 133 14.40 2.87 -2.36
C GLY A 133 13.68 2.94 -1.02
N PHE A 134 13.13 1.82 -0.54
CA PHE A 134 12.53 1.68 0.80
C PHE A 134 13.53 1.26 1.90
N GLY A 135 14.85 1.31 1.63
CA GLY A 135 15.86 0.90 2.60
C GLY A 135 15.95 -0.60 2.81
N GLY A 136 15.26 -1.39 1.99
CA GLY A 136 15.27 -2.85 2.05
C GLY A 136 16.62 -3.43 1.63
N GLY A 137 17.24 -4.17 2.57
CA GLY A 137 18.43 -4.96 2.32
C GLY A 137 18.09 -6.39 1.87
N ARG A 138 18.89 -7.37 2.31
CA ARG A 138 18.71 -8.82 2.03
C ARG A 138 17.66 -9.51 2.93
N SER A 139 16.74 -8.77 3.56
CA SER A 139 15.75 -9.34 4.47
C SER A 139 14.76 -10.26 3.73
N VAL A 140 14.12 -11.15 4.49
CA VAL A 140 13.03 -12.01 3.96
C VAL A 140 11.89 -11.14 3.41
N ILE A 141 11.56 -10.06 4.12
CA ILE A 141 10.52 -9.10 3.72
C ILE A 141 10.87 -8.47 2.35
N ALA A 142 12.12 -8.04 2.16
CA ALA A 142 12.57 -7.49 0.87
C ALA A 142 12.36 -8.50 -0.27
N ARG A 143 12.70 -9.78 -0.07
CA ARG A 143 12.48 -10.85 -1.05
C ARG A 143 11.01 -11.09 -1.37
N VAL A 144 10.13 -11.03 -0.35
CA VAL A 144 8.67 -11.12 -0.55
C VAL A 144 8.17 -10.00 -1.47
N PHE A 145 8.60 -8.76 -1.20
CA PHE A 145 8.23 -7.62 -2.02
C PHE A 145 8.80 -7.72 -3.44
N GLU A 146 10.07 -8.06 -3.60
CA GLU A 146 10.69 -8.20 -4.92
C GLU A 146 9.95 -9.22 -5.78
N ARG A 147 9.69 -10.42 -5.26
CA ARG A 147 8.98 -11.47 -5.99
C ARG A 147 7.53 -11.10 -6.26
N GLY A 148 6.86 -10.42 -5.31
CA GLY A 148 5.53 -9.88 -5.50
C GLY A 148 5.46 -8.91 -6.68
N TRP A 149 6.41 -7.99 -6.79
CA TRP A 149 6.49 -7.03 -7.89
C TRP A 149 6.78 -7.69 -9.23
N VAL A 150 7.75 -8.62 -9.29
CA VAL A 150 8.06 -9.38 -10.51
C VAL A 150 6.80 -10.05 -11.06
N ARG A 151 6.02 -10.70 -10.20
CA ARG A 151 4.78 -11.36 -10.63
C ARG A 151 3.69 -10.38 -11.05
N GLN A 152 3.54 -9.28 -10.32
CA GLN A 152 2.50 -8.28 -10.60
C GLN A 152 2.71 -7.61 -11.94
N LEU A 153 3.94 -7.23 -12.28
CA LEU A 153 4.27 -6.64 -13.58
C LEU A 153 4.19 -7.65 -14.72
N GLY A 154 4.44 -8.94 -14.43
CA GLY A 154 4.37 -10.02 -15.42
C GLY A 154 2.98 -10.39 -15.92
N ARG A 155 1.90 -9.97 -15.26
CA ARG A 155 0.53 -10.46 -15.49
C ARG A 155 -0.42 -9.50 -16.20
N GLY A 156 0.02 -8.36 -16.73
CA GLY A 156 -0.88 -7.40 -17.37
C GLY A 156 -1.97 -6.88 -16.44
N THR A 157 -1.66 -6.65 -15.18
CA THR A 157 -2.57 -6.26 -14.11
C THR A 157 -3.08 -4.83 -14.25
N ARG A 158 -4.00 -4.43 -13.37
CA ARG A 158 -4.43 -3.03 -13.20
C ARG A 158 -3.30 -2.10 -12.72
N ALA A 159 -2.12 -2.63 -12.41
CA ALA A 159 -0.96 -1.88 -11.99
C ALA A 159 -0.14 -1.38 -13.19
N VAL A 160 0.14 -0.09 -13.22
CA VAL A 160 1.09 0.55 -14.14
C VAL A 160 2.28 1.00 -13.32
N ALA A 161 3.44 0.38 -13.54
CA ALA A 161 4.66 0.74 -12.86
C ALA A 161 5.50 1.72 -13.69
N PHE A 162 6.28 2.56 -13.00
CA PHE A 162 7.15 3.56 -13.59
C PHE A 162 8.55 3.46 -13.01
N ILE A 163 9.55 3.66 -13.86
CA ILE A 163 10.95 3.84 -13.49
C ILE A 163 11.35 5.27 -13.88
N GLY A 164 11.89 6.01 -12.93
CA GLY A 164 12.57 7.29 -13.17
C GLY A 164 14.07 7.08 -13.22
N SER A 165 14.73 7.61 -14.26
CA SER A 165 16.18 7.57 -14.41
C SER A 165 16.72 8.98 -14.53
N ILE A 166 17.84 9.27 -13.87
CA ILE A 166 18.62 10.50 -14.01
C ILE A 166 19.85 10.14 -14.83
N ASP A 167 20.05 10.84 -15.97
CA ASP A 167 21.18 10.63 -16.88
C ASP A 167 21.43 9.14 -17.19
N GLY A 168 20.34 8.42 -17.47
CA GLY A 168 20.36 6.99 -17.77
C GLY A 168 20.45 6.07 -16.55
N VAL A 169 20.71 6.60 -15.35
CA VAL A 169 20.83 5.80 -14.11
C VAL A 169 19.47 5.71 -13.40
N ALA A 170 18.99 4.49 -13.19
CA ALA A 170 17.72 4.28 -12.49
C ALA A 170 17.77 4.84 -11.05
N ALA A 171 16.82 5.72 -10.72
CA ALA A 171 16.79 6.53 -9.52
C ALA A 171 15.52 6.39 -8.68
N ALA A 172 14.38 6.11 -9.33
CA ALA A 172 13.07 6.16 -8.67
C ALA A 172 12.10 5.11 -9.22
N THR A 173 11.13 4.75 -8.40
CA THR A 173 9.99 3.89 -8.79
C THR A 173 8.67 4.48 -8.35
N GLY A 174 7.59 3.99 -8.95
CA GLY A 174 6.23 4.27 -8.51
C GLY A 174 5.22 3.41 -9.24
N VAL A 175 4.07 3.16 -8.61
CA VAL A 175 2.95 2.42 -9.21
C VAL A 175 1.70 3.26 -9.19
N LEU A 176 0.95 3.19 -10.27
CA LEU A 176 -0.46 3.56 -10.34
C LEU A 176 -1.28 2.26 -10.35
N LEU A 177 -2.07 2.03 -9.32
CA LEU A 177 -3.03 0.95 -9.25
C LEU A 177 -4.40 1.48 -9.67
N ARG A 178 -4.92 0.98 -10.80
CA ARG A 178 -6.20 1.41 -11.35
C ARG A 178 -7.34 0.63 -10.72
N GLY A 179 -8.23 1.32 -10.03
CA GLY A 179 -9.54 0.81 -9.62
C GLY A 179 -10.60 1.08 -10.70
N THR A 180 -11.86 0.86 -10.39
CA THR A 180 -12.98 1.16 -11.30
C THR A 180 -13.23 2.68 -11.36
N ALA A 181 -13.39 3.32 -10.21
CA ALA A 181 -13.68 4.76 -10.10
C ALA A 181 -12.46 5.59 -9.64
N VAL A 182 -11.57 4.99 -8.85
CA VAL A 182 -10.44 5.68 -8.23
C VAL A 182 -9.13 4.99 -8.59
N ALA A 183 -8.01 5.74 -8.56
CA ALA A 183 -6.68 5.19 -8.76
C ALA A 183 -5.78 5.45 -7.55
N GLY A 184 -5.02 4.44 -7.13
CA GLY A 184 -4.10 4.51 -6.00
C GLY A 184 -2.65 4.70 -6.44
N LEU A 185 -1.91 5.58 -5.77
CA LEU A 185 -0.48 5.75 -5.95
C LEU A 185 0.26 4.94 -4.88
N TYR A 186 1.05 3.97 -5.34
CA TYR A 186 1.78 3.04 -4.47
C TYR A 186 3.26 2.97 -4.80
N SER A 187 4.04 2.42 -3.89
CA SER A 187 5.45 2.08 -4.06
C SER A 187 6.29 3.20 -4.68
N GLY A 188 5.97 4.45 -4.31
CA GLY A 188 6.77 5.61 -4.67
C GLY A 188 8.05 5.64 -3.86
N SER A 189 9.21 5.49 -4.49
CA SER A 189 10.50 5.57 -3.81
C SER A 189 11.55 6.25 -4.68
N VAL A 190 12.50 6.90 -4.02
CA VAL A 190 13.69 7.51 -4.66
C VAL A 190 14.92 7.00 -3.90
N LEU A 191 15.92 6.52 -4.64
CA LEU A 191 17.19 6.09 -4.05
C LEU A 191 17.84 7.24 -3.26
N PRO A 192 18.47 6.99 -2.09
CA PRO A 192 18.98 8.03 -1.20
C PRO A 192 19.83 9.09 -1.89
N ARG A 193 20.76 8.69 -2.75
CA ARG A 193 21.67 9.59 -3.48
C ARG A 193 21.00 10.56 -4.48
N PHE A 194 19.72 10.31 -4.82
CA PHE A 194 18.95 11.14 -5.75
C PHE A 194 17.84 11.94 -5.07
N ARG A 195 17.70 11.85 -3.74
CA ARG A 195 16.70 12.61 -2.98
C ARG A 195 16.99 14.11 -3.02
N GLY A 196 15.98 14.92 -2.66
CA GLY A 196 16.12 16.38 -2.63
C GLY A 196 16.03 17.08 -3.98
N ARG A 197 15.88 16.35 -5.10
CA ARG A 197 15.89 16.88 -6.46
C ARG A 197 14.50 17.00 -7.12
N GLY A 198 13.40 16.94 -6.36
CA GLY A 198 12.04 16.99 -6.92
C GLY A 198 11.57 15.73 -7.65
N ILE A 199 12.40 14.68 -7.72
CA ILE A 199 12.10 13.46 -8.48
C ILE A 199 10.81 12.79 -7.99
N GLN A 200 10.56 12.76 -6.66
CA GLN A 200 9.34 12.14 -6.13
C GLN A 200 8.08 12.87 -6.59
N ASN A 201 8.10 14.21 -6.63
CA ASN A 201 6.99 15.01 -7.14
C ASN A 201 6.76 14.74 -8.63
N ALA A 202 7.82 14.70 -9.44
CA ALA A 202 7.71 14.35 -10.86
C ALA A 202 7.14 12.93 -11.06
N MET A 203 7.56 11.96 -10.23
CA MET A 203 7.00 10.60 -10.23
C MET A 203 5.53 10.56 -9.81
N ILE A 204 5.08 11.41 -8.87
CA ILE A 204 3.67 11.55 -8.51
C ILE A 204 2.90 12.13 -9.69
N ALA A 205 3.37 13.25 -10.27
CA ALA A 205 2.76 13.93 -11.40
C ALA A 205 2.60 12.99 -12.61
N ALA A 206 3.63 12.23 -12.98
CA ALA A 206 3.56 11.26 -14.07
C ALA A 206 2.46 10.20 -13.88
N ARG A 207 2.28 9.70 -12.65
CA ARG A 207 1.21 8.74 -12.33
C ARG A 207 -0.17 9.38 -12.37
N LEU A 208 -0.31 10.63 -11.93
CA LEU A 208 -1.55 11.39 -12.03
C LEU A 208 -1.94 11.63 -13.49
N VAL A 209 -1.00 12.05 -14.34
CA VAL A 209 -1.22 12.23 -15.79
C VAL A 209 -1.65 10.93 -16.44
N GLU A 210 -1.00 9.82 -16.12
CA GLU A 210 -1.37 8.50 -16.64
C GLU A 210 -2.78 8.11 -16.23
N GLY A 211 -3.13 8.28 -14.95
CA GLY A 211 -4.47 7.97 -14.45
C GLY A 211 -5.54 8.87 -15.08
N TRP A 212 -5.24 10.17 -15.23
CA TRP A 212 -6.11 11.13 -15.90
C TRP A 212 -6.41 10.75 -17.34
N ARG A 213 -5.37 10.40 -18.12
CA ARG A 213 -5.52 9.92 -19.51
C ARG A 213 -6.40 8.67 -19.63
N ARG A 214 -6.50 7.90 -18.54
CA ARG A 214 -7.34 6.70 -18.45
C ARG A 214 -8.71 6.94 -17.81
N GLY A 215 -9.10 8.20 -17.66
CA GLY A 215 -10.43 8.59 -17.16
C GLY A 215 -10.55 8.72 -15.64
N HIS A 216 -9.50 8.44 -14.84
CA HIS A 216 -9.57 8.64 -13.40
C HIS A 216 -9.54 10.12 -13.04
N ARG A 217 -10.40 10.52 -12.10
CA ARG A 217 -10.51 11.88 -11.58
C ARG A 217 -10.24 11.95 -10.08
N VAL A 218 -10.28 10.82 -9.40
CA VAL A 218 -9.99 10.70 -7.97
C VAL A 218 -8.80 9.77 -7.76
N PHE A 219 -7.83 10.28 -7.01
CA PHE A 219 -6.59 9.58 -6.69
C PHE A 219 -6.42 9.49 -5.18
N TYR A 220 -5.80 8.41 -4.70
CA TYR A 220 -5.44 8.27 -3.30
C TYR A 220 -4.02 7.74 -3.13
N SER A 221 -3.44 7.99 -1.98
CA SER A 221 -2.17 7.43 -1.55
C SER A 221 -2.19 7.19 -0.06
N MET A 222 -1.65 6.06 0.37
CA MET A 222 -1.43 5.75 1.77
C MET A 222 0.02 6.04 2.13
N THR A 223 0.23 6.76 3.23
CA THR A 223 1.56 7.18 3.67
C THR A 223 1.71 6.88 5.15
N ASP A 224 2.83 6.27 5.51
CA ASP A 224 3.23 6.11 6.90
C ASP A 224 3.38 7.49 7.57
N LEU A 225 2.94 7.62 8.82
CA LEU A 225 2.98 8.89 9.56
C LEU A 225 4.41 9.37 9.84
N GLU A 226 5.38 8.46 9.86
CA GLU A 226 6.79 8.82 10.04
C GLU A 226 7.42 9.37 8.75
N SER A 227 6.76 9.21 7.61
CA SER A 227 7.29 9.64 6.31
C SER A 227 6.92 11.09 5.97
N MET A 228 7.46 12.05 6.72
CA MET A 228 7.20 13.49 6.55
C MET A 228 7.49 14.00 5.13
N ALA A 229 8.56 13.50 4.51
CA ALA A 229 8.91 13.88 3.13
C ALA A 229 7.84 13.42 2.13
N SER A 230 7.32 12.19 2.28
CA SER A 230 6.26 11.67 1.44
C SER A 230 4.96 12.47 1.60
N MET A 231 4.60 12.82 2.84
CA MET A 231 3.41 13.65 3.11
C MET A 231 3.53 15.04 2.48
N ARG A 232 4.70 15.70 2.57
CA ARG A 232 4.96 16.98 1.89
C ARG A 232 4.79 16.86 0.38
N ASN A 233 5.45 15.89 -0.25
CA ASN A 233 5.36 15.69 -1.68
C ASN A 233 3.90 15.45 -2.15
N LEU A 234 3.12 14.70 -1.40
CA LEU A 234 1.70 14.51 -1.72
C LEU A 234 0.91 15.81 -1.57
N LYS A 235 1.15 16.59 -0.50
CA LYS A 235 0.51 17.90 -0.30
C LYS A 235 0.82 18.87 -1.44
N ASP A 236 2.09 18.92 -1.89
CA ASP A 236 2.55 19.76 -3.01
C ASP A 236 1.86 19.37 -4.33
N GLU A 237 1.51 18.09 -4.48
CA GLU A 237 0.75 17.56 -5.63
C GLU A 237 -0.77 17.61 -5.41
N GLY A 238 -1.25 18.40 -4.45
CA GLY A 238 -2.67 18.69 -4.23
C GLY A 238 -3.45 17.60 -3.50
N PHE A 239 -2.80 16.62 -2.92
CA PHE A 239 -3.46 15.68 -2.03
C PHE A 239 -3.81 16.32 -0.69
N ARG A 240 -4.93 15.88 -0.11
CA ARG A 240 -5.37 16.27 1.23
C ARG A 240 -5.65 15.02 2.05
N LYS A 241 -5.26 15.02 3.31
CA LYS A 241 -5.63 13.97 4.27
C LYS A 241 -7.15 13.88 4.37
N ARG A 242 -7.70 12.68 4.27
CA ARG A 242 -9.13 12.38 4.41
C ARG A 242 -9.42 11.35 5.48
N PHE A 243 -8.55 10.34 5.61
CA PHE A 243 -8.74 9.25 6.54
C PHE A 243 -7.43 8.89 7.22
N GLU A 244 -7.55 8.19 8.33
CA GLU A 244 -6.45 7.46 8.98
C GLU A 244 -6.80 5.99 9.07
N VAL A 245 -5.80 5.14 8.98
CA VAL A 245 -5.94 3.72 9.25
C VAL A 245 -5.43 3.45 10.64
N HIS A 246 -6.34 3.11 11.55
CA HIS A 246 -6.02 2.75 12.92
C HIS A 246 -5.92 1.24 13.05
N LEU A 247 -4.87 0.75 13.69
CA LEU A 247 -4.70 -0.67 13.98
C LEU A 247 -5.23 -0.95 15.38
N TYR A 248 -6.19 -1.87 15.45
CA TYR A 248 -6.71 -2.44 16.67
C TYR A 248 -6.17 -3.86 16.83
N GLU A 249 -5.71 -4.20 18.02
CA GLU A 249 -5.15 -5.52 18.33
C GLU A 249 -5.85 -6.13 19.54
N ARG A 250 -6.11 -7.42 19.44
CA ARG A 250 -6.45 -8.30 20.56
C ARG A 250 -5.35 -9.34 20.68
N LYS A 251 -4.72 -9.42 21.85
CA LYS A 251 -3.77 -10.49 22.17
C LYS A 251 -4.49 -11.83 22.26
N VAL A 252 -3.81 -12.88 21.89
CA VAL A 252 -4.25 -14.27 22.07
C VAL A 252 -4.16 -14.62 23.53
#